data_01b0dd53b4d6dec4d8e8e523e15c1cf3
#
_entry.id   01b0dd53b4d6dec4d8e8e523e15c1cf3
#
_cell.length_a   1.000
_cell.length_b   1.000
_cell.length_c   1.000
_cell.angle_alpha   90.00
_cell.angle_beta   90.00
_cell.angle_gamma   90.00
#
_symmetry.space_group_name_H-M   'P 1'
#
loop_
_entity.id
_entity.type
_entity.pdbx_description
1 polymer ?
#
loop_
_entity_poly.entity_id
_entity_poly.type
_entity_poly.pdbx_seq_one_letter_code
_entity_poly.pdbx_strand_id
1 'polypeptide(L)'
;VSEAGTPLVSDPGYALAREAAEAGFLVTAAPGASAVLAALSLSGLPSDRFLFAGFPPPQQAARLRWIEEFRDVPATLVFYESPRRVHELLDDLGNALGETRPAAICRELTKKFEEVLRGTLGDLAERIAGRKLKGEVVVLVDRGTGAVADETMEAALVRAMAEMSLKDAA
;
A
#
# COMPACT_ATOMS: atom_id res chain seq x y z
N VAL A 1 22.46 5.41 -7.64
CA VAL A 1 21.76 6.69 -7.40
C VAL A 1 20.36 6.57 -7.94
N SER A 2 19.35 6.84 -7.13
CA SER A 2 17.95 6.85 -7.53
C SER A 2 17.54 8.26 -8.00
N GLU A 3 16.61 8.35 -8.94
CA GLU A 3 16.05 9.65 -9.38
C GLU A 3 15.08 10.22 -8.34
N ALA A 4 14.39 9.36 -7.58
CA ALA A 4 13.45 9.76 -6.54
C ALA A 4 13.30 8.67 -5.48
N GLY A 5 13.18 9.07 -4.23
CA GLY A 5 12.92 8.18 -3.12
C GLY A 5 14.09 7.30 -2.68
N THR A 6 13.76 6.30 -1.87
CA THR A 6 14.73 5.33 -1.35
C THR A 6 15.18 4.38 -2.48
N PRO A 7 16.49 4.22 -2.73
CA PRO A 7 17.01 3.31 -3.73
C PRO A 7 16.56 1.86 -3.49
N LEU A 8 16.58 1.05 -4.56
CA LEU A 8 16.28 -0.38 -4.60
C LEU A 8 14.80 -0.77 -4.43
N VAL A 9 13.95 0.13 -3.93
CA VAL A 9 12.50 -0.13 -3.76
C VAL A 9 11.79 0.15 -5.08
N SER A 10 11.54 -0.87 -5.88
CA SER A 10 11.10 -0.79 -7.28
C SER A 10 12.06 0.02 -8.16
N ASP A 11 13.34 -0.09 -7.87
CA ASP A 11 14.43 0.66 -8.48
C ASP A 11 15.63 -0.28 -8.73
N PRO A 12 16.43 -0.08 -9.80
CA PRO A 12 17.57 -0.95 -10.08
C PRO A 12 18.68 -0.81 -9.04
N GLY A 13 19.57 -1.84 -8.98
CA GLY A 13 20.78 -1.78 -8.17
C GLY A 13 20.91 -2.90 -7.11
N TYR A 14 19.90 -3.75 -6.94
CA TYR A 14 19.94 -4.86 -5.99
C TYR A 14 21.18 -5.75 -6.17
N ALA A 15 21.48 -6.17 -7.41
CA ALA A 15 22.63 -7.03 -7.70
C ALA A 15 23.95 -6.36 -7.28
N LEU A 16 24.13 -5.07 -7.62
CA LEU A 16 25.33 -4.32 -7.26
C LEU A 16 25.48 -4.20 -5.72
N ALA A 17 24.40 -3.89 -5.01
CA ALA A 17 24.44 -3.76 -3.56
C ALA A 17 24.79 -5.09 -2.89
N ARG A 18 24.23 -6.20 -3.39
CA ARG A 18 24.52 -7.55 -2.93
C ARG A 18 25.99 -7.92 -3.16
N GLU A 19 26.46 -7.77 -4.40
CA GLU A 19 27.85 -8.13 -4.76
C GLU A 19 28.87 -7.29 -3.99
N ALA A 20 28.61 -6.01 -3.78
CA ALA A 20 29.45 -5.16 -2.96
C ALA A 20 29.53 -5.65 -1.50
N ALA A 21 28.39 -6.03 -0.91
CA ALA A 21 28.35 -6.57 0.44
C ALA A 21 29.08 -7.93 0.54
N GLU A 22 28.86 -8.83 -0.43
CA GLU A 22 29.55 -10.12 -0.52
C GLU A 22 31.08 -9.96 -0.69
N ALA A 23 31.52 -8.91 -1.38
CA ALA A 23 32.94 -8.56 -1.53
C ALA A 23 33.54 -7.83 -0.31
N GLY A 24 32.77 -7.63 0.77
CA GLY A 24 33.24 -7.01 2.01
C GLY A 24 33.27 -5.46 1.99
N PHE A 25 32.71 -4.84 0.97
CA PHE A 25 32.57 -3.38 0.96
C PHE A 25 31.45 -2.91 1.89
N LEU A 26 31.66 -1.75 2.51
CA LEU A 26 30.62 -1.10 3.30
C LEU A 26 29.49 -0.64 2.39
N VAL A 27 28.29 -1.24 2.55
CA VAL A 27 27.05 -0.79 1.91
C VAL A 27 26.23 -0.08 2.97
N THR A 28 25.86 1.18 2.72
CA THR A 28 25.05 1.99 3.63
C THR A 28 23.97 2.73 2.84
N ALA A 29 22.88 3.08 3.51
CA ALA A 29 21.79 3.85 2.92
C ALA A 29 21.54 5.13 3.71
N ALA A 30 21.36 6.24 3.02
CA ALA A 30 20.79 7.43 3.63
C ALA A 30 19.27 7.29 3.71
N PRO A 31 18.62 7.52 4.86
CA PRO A 31 17.17 7.54 4.94
C PRO A 31 16.59 8.55 3.95
N GLY A 32 15.57 8.15 3.22
CA GLY A 32 14.99 8.97 2.16
C GLY A 32 13.48 8.85 2.11
N ALA A 33 12.87 9.67 1.25
CA ALA A 33 11.45 9.64 0.98
C ALA A 33 11.01 8.27 0.43
N SER A 34 9.83 7.81 0.82
CA SER A 34 9.22 6.59 0.31
C SER A 34 7.74 6.85 0.05
N ALA A 35 7.30 6.67 -1.20
CA ALA A 35 5.89 6.78 -1.56
C ALA A 35 5.04 5.70 -0.86
N VAL A 36 5.61 4.53 -0.57
CA VAL A 36 4.95 3.46 0.20
C VAL A 36 4.59 3.96 1.60
N LEU A 37 5.57 4.50 2.33
CA LEU A 37 5.36 4.96 3.71
C LEU A 37 4.49 6.22 3.75
N ALA A 38 4.65 7.15 2.82
CA ALA A 38 3.80 8.33 2.71
C ALA A 38 2.34 7.94 2.45
N ALA A 39 2.09 7.02 1.50
CA ALA A 39 0.77 6.51 1.21
C ALA A 39 0.15 5.79 2.42
N LEU A 40 0.91 4.93 3.07
CA LEU A 40 0.45 4.19 4.26
C LEU A 40 0.03 5.15 5.38
N SER A 41 0.84 6.18 5.65
CA SER A 41 0.54 7.21 6.67
C SER A 41 -0.73 8.02 6.37
N LEU A 42 -1.07 8.17 5.08
CA LEU A 42 -2.22 8.97 4.64
C LEU A 42 -3.45 8.11 4.34
N SER A 43 -3.30 6.79 4.20
CA SER A 43 -4.39 5.91 3.77
C SER A 43 -5.54 5.80 4.76
N GLY A 44 -5.25 5.86 6.06
CA GLY A 44 -6.19 5.53 7.14
C GLY A 44 -6.39 4.03 7.33
N LEU A 45 -5.59 3.18 6.66
CA LEU A 45 -5.59 1.74 6.82
C LEU A 45 -4.59 1.30 7.90
N PRO A 46 -4.75 0.09 8.48
CA PRO A 46 -3.81 -0.43 9.46
C PRO A 46 -2.36 -0.42 8.96
N SER A 47 -1.44 0.08 9.77
CA SER A 47 -0.04 0.27 9.40
C SER A 47 0.95 -0.62 10.15
N ASP A 48 0.45 -1.40 11.11
CA ASP A 48 1.26 -2.33 11.92
C ASP A 48 1.90 -3.46 11.11
N ARG A 49 1.21 -3.89 10.05
CA ARG A 49 1.72 -4.86 9.07
C ARG A 49 1.32 -4.42 7.68
N PHE A 50 2.27 -4.32 6.79
CA PHE A 50 2.01 -4.04 5.37
C PHE A 50 2.94 -4.85 4.47
N LEU A 51 2.44 -5.15 3.28
CA LEU A 51 3.19 -5.82 2.23
C LEU A 51 3.25 -4.93 1.00
N PHE A 52 4.44 -4.50 0.63
CA PHE A 52 4.67 -3.83 -0.63
C PHE A 52 4.87 -4.86 -1.74
N ALA A 53 3.90 -4.96 -2.63
CA ALA A 53 3.88 -5.94 -3.72
C ALA A 53 4.47 -5.40 -5.04
N GLY A 54 4.78 -4.10 -5.11
CA GLY A 54 5.34 -3.49 -6.32
C GLY A 54 4.30 -3.23 -7.40
N PHE A 55 4.68 -3.46 -8.67
CA PHE A 55 3.81 -3.22 -9.83
C PHE A 55 3.10 -4.51 -10.27
N PRO A 56 1.76 -4.52 -10.34
CA PRO A 56 1.00 -5.65 -10.86
C PRO A 56 1.35 -5.99 -12.32
N PRO A 57 1.27 -7.27 -12.71
CA PRO A 57 1.46 -7.68 -14.09
C PRO A 57 0.54 -6.92 -15.06
N PRO A 58 1.03 -6.53 -16.25
CA PRO A 58 0.22 -5.76 -17.20
C PRO A 58 -0.92 -6.58 -17.83
N GLN A 59 -0.76 -7.89 -17.96
CA GLN A 59 -1.78 -8.78 -18.53
C GLN A 59 -2.79 -9.20 -17.47
N GLN A 60 -4.07 -9.00 -17.74
CA GLN A 60 -5.16 -9.25 -16.77
C GLN A 60 -5.14 -10.66 -16.18
N ALA A 61 -5.01 -11.70 -16.99
CA ALA A 61 -5.01 -13.07 -16.47
C ALA A 61 -3.81 -13.38 -15.54
N ALA A 62 -2.66 -12.75 -15.79
CA ALA A 62 -1.50 -12.85 -14.91
C ALA A 62 -1.72 -12.01 -13.64
N ARG A 63 -2.30 -10.82 -13.77
CA ARG A 63 -2.59 -9.91 -12.66
C ARG A 63 -3.60 -10.52 -11.68
N LEU A 64 -4.68 -11.13 -12.17
CA LEU A 64 -5.67 -11.80 -11.31
C LEU A 64 -5.03 -12.95 -10.52
N ARG A 65 -4.24 -13.81 -11.16
CA ARG A 65 -3.54 -14.90 -10.46
C ARG A 65 -2.57 -14.37 -9.40
N TRP A 66 -1.86 -13.29 -9.72
CA TRP A 66 -0.93 -12.66 -8.82
C TRP A 66 -1.63 -11.98 -7.63
N ILE A 67 -2.79 -11.31 -7.85
CA ILE A 67 -3.60 -10.73 -6.79
C ILE A 67 -4.12 -11.81 -5.84
N GLU A 68 -4.50 -12.97 -6.37
CA GLU A 68 -5.03 -14.07 -5.57
C GLU A 68 -4.03 -14.58 -4.52
N GLU A 69 -2.72 -14.47 -4.76
CA GLU A 69 -1.67 -14.83 -3.81
C GLU A 69 -1.72 -13.98 -2.52
N PHE A 70 -2.37 -12.81 -2.57
CA PHE A 70 -2.48 -11.88 -1.44
C PHE A 70 -3.84 -11.92 -0.74
N ARG A 71 -4.78 -12.75 -1.18
CA ARG A 71 -6.14 -12.78 -0.64
C ARG A 71 -6.18 -12.87 0.89
N ASP A 72 -5.41 -13.80 1.44
CA ASP A 72 -5.42 -14.14 2.86
C ASP A 72 -4.22 -13.55 3.64
N VAL A 73 -3.46 -12.66 3.02
CA VAL A 73 -2.32 -12.01 3.67
C VAL A 73 -2.83 -11.06 4.75
N PRO A 74 -2.47 -11.27 6.04
CA PRO A 74 -2.95 -10.46 7.16
C PRO A 74 -2.14 -9.15 7.30
N ALA A 75 -2.06 -8.39 6.20
CA ALA A 75 -1.32 -7.13 6.11
C ALA A 75 -1.99 -6.18 5.12
N THR A 76 -1.83 -4.88 5.32
CA THR A 76 -2.22 -3.88 4.33
C THR A 76 -1.35 -4.05 3.08
N LEU A 77 -2.00 -4.29 1.95
CA LEU A 77 -1.33 -4.46 0.66
C LEU A 77 -1.05 -3.10 0.03
N VAL A 78 0.13 -2.91 -0.52
CA VAL A 78 0.54 -1.66 -1.17
C VAL A 78 1.05 -1.95 -2.57
N PHE A 79 0.45 -1.31 -3.58
CA PHE A 79 0.76 -1.48 -4.99
C PHE A 79 1.17 -0.15 -5.61
N TYR A 80 2.18 -0.16 -6.47
CA TYR A 80 2.44 0.92 -7.42
C TYR A 80 1.68 0.65 -8.71
N GLU A 81 1.08 1.69 -9.29
CA GLU A 81 0.45 1.55 -10.59
C GLU A 81 0.52 2.84 -11.41
N SER A 82 0.48 2.70 -12.72
CA SER A 82 0.37 3.83 -13.61
C SER A 82 -1.07 4.39 -13.61
N PRO A 83 -1.24 5.69 -13.82
CA PRO A 83 -2.56 6.31 -13.85
C PRO A 83 -3.44 5.82 -15.00
N ARG A 84 -2.85 5.14 -16.00
CA ARG A 84 -3.59 4.55 -17.14
C ARG A 84 -4.23 3.22 -16.79
N ARG A 85 -3.61 2.44 -15.88
CA ARG A 85 -4.02 1.08 -15.53
C ARG A 85 -4.71 0.96 -14.16
N VAL A 86 -4.76 2.04 -13.40
CA VAL A 86 -5.34 2.00 -12.05
C VAL A 86 -6.82 1.60 -12.03
N HIS A 87 -7.59 1.94 -13.08
CA HIS A 87 -8.99 1.52 -13.23
C HIS A 87 -9.08 -0.01 -13.31
N GLU A 88 -8.34 -0.60 -14.25
CA GLU A 88 -8.26 -2.06 -14.41
C GLU A 88 -7.78 -2.76 -13.15
N LEU A 89 -6.82 -2.16 -12.43
CA LEU A 89 -6.32 -2.72 -11.18
C LEU A 89 -7.41 -2.74 -10.11
N LEU A 90 -8.18 -1.65 -9.94
CA LEU A 90 -9.27 -1.61 -8.95
C LEU A 90 -10.36 -2.63 -9.25
N ASP A 91 -10.74 -2.76 -10.52
CA ASP A 91 -11.72 -3.76 -10.94
C ASP A 91 -11.23 -5.19 -10.63
N ASP A 92 -9.98 -5.49 -10.95
CA ASP A 92 -9.39 -6.81 -10.68
C ASP A 92 -9.20 -7.07 -9.17
N LEU A 93 -8.82 -6.04 -8.39
CA LEU A 93 -8.74 -6.13 -6.93
C LEU A 93 -10.13 -6.36 -6.31
N GLY A 94 -11.16 -5.64 -6.77
CA GLY A 94 -12.55 -5.82 -6.34
C GLY A 94 -13.06 -7.23 -6.62
N ASN A 95 -12.81 -7.72 -7.83
CA ASN A 95 -13.19 -9.08 -8.24
C ASN A 95 -12.47 -10.16 -7.41
N ALA A 96 -11.18 -10.01 -7.16
CA ALA A 96 -10.38 -11.01 -6.47
C ALA A 96 -10.50 -10.94 -4.95
N LEU A 97 -10.53 -9.74 -4.36
CA LEU A 97 -10.44 -9.54 -2.91
C LEU A 97 -11.78 -9.11 -2.26
N GLY A 98 -12.77 -8.75 -3.08
CA GLY A 98 -14.09 -8.29 -2.65
C GLY A 98 -14.24 -6.76 -2.75
N GLU A 99 -15.34 -6.31 -3.39
CA GLU A 99 -15.64 -4.90 -3.62
C GLU A 99 -15.81 -4.07 -2.34
N THR A 100 -16.23 -4.71 -1.25
CA THR A 100 -16.45 -4.06 0.05
C THR A 100 -15.17 -3.88 0.85
N ARG A 101 -14.02 -4.42 0.39
CA ARG A 101 -12.75 -4.35 1.10
C ARG A 101 -12.25 -2.90 1.14
N PRO A 102 -11.92 -2.36 2.33
CA PRO A 102 -11.44 -1.00 2.46
C PRO A 102 -10.15 -0.78 1.66
N ALA A 103 -10.03 0.39 1.05
CA ALA A 103 -8.89 0.72 0.21
C ALA A 103 -8.63 2.23 0.17
N ALA A 104 -7.47 2.61 -0.34
CA ALA A 104 -7.11 4.00 -0.60
C ALA A 104 -6.34 4.12 -1.91
N ILE A 105 -6.54 5.24 -2.61
CA ILE A 105 -5.73 5.66 -3.74
C ILE A 105 -5.01 6.93 -3.34
N CYS A 106 -3.68 6.90 -3.38
CA CYS A 106 -2.83 8.05 -3.16
C CYS A 106 -2.17 8.44 -4.48
N ARG A 107 -2.33 9.69 -4.89
CA ARG A 107 -1.82 10.18 -6.17
C ARG A 107 -0.97 11.42 -5.95
N GLU A 108 0.13 11.54 -6.71
CA GLU A 108 1.03 12.70 -6.71
C GLU A 108 1.47 13.12 -5.28
N LEU A 109 1.75 12.13 -4.44
CA LEU A 109 2.16 12.34 -3.05
C LEU A 109 3.33 13.32 -2.96
N THR A 110 3.26 14.24 -2.00
CA THR A 110 4.21 15.32 -1.74
C THR A 110 4.35 16.36 -2.85
N LYS A 111 3.48 16.30 -3.89
CA LYS A 111 3.49 17.22 -5.01
C LYS A 111 2.27 18.17 -4.97
N LYS A 112 2.28 19.18 -5.82
CA LYS A 112 1.21 20.21 -5.92
C LYS A 112 -0.21 19.64 -6.09
N PHE A 113 -0.33 18.47 -6.73
CA PHE A 113 -1.62 17.85 -7.04
C PHE A 113 -1.83 16.56 -6.23
N GLU A 114 -1.32 16.54 -5.00
CA GLU A 114 -1.57 15.45 -4.06
C GLU A 114 -3.07 15.23 -3.87
N GLU A 115 -3.48 13.97 -3.99
CA GLU A 115 -4.87 13.56 -3.78
C GLU A 115 -4.89 12.21 -3.08
N VAL A 116 -5.73 12.10 -2.04
CA VAL A 116 -5.95 10.84 -1.32
C VAL A 116 -7.45 10.54 -1.31
N LEU A 117 -7.84 9.46 -1.97
CA LEU A 117 -9.20 8.95 -2.01
C LEU A 117 -9.28 7.71 -1.10
N ARG A 118 -10.27 7.65 -0.22
CA ARG A 118 -10.53 6.55 0.71
C ARG A 118 -11.94 6.04 0.50
N GLY A 119 -12.16 4.75 0.68
CA GLY A 119 -13.44 4.07 0.54
C GLY A 119 -13.25 2.57 0.43
N THR A 120 -14.23 1.87 -0.10
CA THR A 120 -14.07 0.47 -0.50
C THR A 120 -13.49 0.38 -1.92
N LEU A 121 -13.06 -0.80 -2.35
CA LEU A 121 -12.58 -1.02 -3.72
C LEU A 121 -13.65 -0.64 -4.74
N GLY A 122 -14.93 -1.02 -4.51
CA GLY A 122 -16.05 -0.65 -5.36
C GLY A 122 -16.29 0.86 -5.38
N ASP A 123 -16.36 1.52 -4.22
CA ASP A 123 -16.53 2.98 -4.14
C ASP A 123 -15.44 3.72 -4.91
N LEU A 124 -14.19 3.25 -4.79
CA LEU A 124 -13.05 3.88 -5.45
C LEU A 124 -13.08 3.68 -6.96
N ALA A 125 -13.47 2.50 -7.43
CA ALA A 125 -13.64 2.21 -8.85
C ALA A 125 -14.69 3.15 -9.47
N GLU A 126 -15.85 3.31 -8.81
CA GLU A 126 -16.91 4.25 -9.24
C GLU A 126 -16.42 5.70 -9.23
N ARG A 127 -15.75 6.15 -8.16
CA ARG A 127 -15.27 7.53 -8.00
C ARG A 127 -14.25 7.97 -9.03
N ILE A 128 -13.44 7.03 -9.56
CA ILE A 128 -12.48 7.35 -10.61
C ILE A 128 -13.00 7.02 -12.01
N ALA A 129 -14.16 6.38 -12.14
CA ALA A 129 -14.75 6.04 -13.44
C ALA A 129 -14.82 7.27 -14.36
N GLY A 130 -14.31 7.12 -15.57
CA GLY A 130 -14.24 8.20 -16.56
C GLY A 130 -13.22 9.31 -16.29
N ARG A 131 -12.53 9.32 -15.15
CA ARG A 131 -11.48 10.31 -14.85
C ARG A 131 -10.19 9.94 -15.58
N LYS A 132 -9.57 10.89 -16.25
CA LYS A 132 -8.21 10.76 -16.80
C LYS A 132 -7.19 11.13 -15.72
N LEU A 133 -6.75 10.15 -14.96
CA LEU A 133 -5.72 10.36 -13.94
C LEU A 133 -4.36 10.62 -14.58
N LYS A 134 -3.52 11.39 -13.89
CA LYS A 134 -2.13 11.69 -14.28
C LYS A 134 -1.22 11.60 -13.07
N GLY A 135 0.06 11.42 -13.33
CA GLY A 135 1.10 11.35 -12.31
C GLY A 135 1.32 9.94 -11.78
N GLU A 136 1.81 9.83 -10.56
CA GLU A 136 2.14 8.56 -9.91
C GLU A 136 1.03 8.16 -8.95
N VAL A 137 0.72 6.87 -8.90
CA VAL A 137 -0.39 6.33 -8.12
C VAL A 137 0.11 5.20 -7.22
N VAL A 138 -0.31 5.25 -5.96
CA VAL A 138 -0.17 4.16 -4.99
C VAL A 138 -1.57 3.71 -4.60
N VAL A 139 -1.85 2.42 -4.72
CA VAL A 139 -3.10 1.80 -4.28
C VAL A 139 -2.82 1.00 -3.02
N LEU A 140 -3.63 1.20 -1.99
CA LEU A 140 -3.56 0.42 -0.77
C LEU A 140 -4.88 -0.31 -0.56
N VAL A 141 -4.79 -1.55 -0.09
CA VAL A 141 -5.97 -2.38 0.23
C VAL A 141 -5.79 -2.92 1.64
N ASP A 142 -6.83 -2.85 2.43
CA ASP A 142 -6.82 -3.35 3.80
C ASP A 142 -6.48 -4.84 3.85
N ARG A 143 -6.03 -5.29 5.01
CA ARG A 143 -5.74 -6.70 5.27
C ARG A 143 -6.97 -7.57 5.05
N GLY A 144 -6.79 -8.79 4.57
CA GLY A 144 -7.87 -9.76 4.47
C GLY A 144 -8.48 -10.06 5.83
N THR A 145 -9.76 -10.42 5.84
CA THR A 145 -10.52 -10.79 7.04
C THR A 145 -10.12 -12.14 7.64
N GLY A 146 -8.89 -12.60 7.41
CA GLY A 146 -8.28 -13.68 8.16
C GLY A 146 -8.23 -13.30 9.63
N ALA A 147 -9.38 -13.41 10.28
CA ALA A 147 -9.65 -13.50 11.72
C ALA A 147 -8.62 -12.78 12.63
N VAL A 148 -8.54 -11.46 12.53
CA VAL A 148 -8.42 -10.64 13.73
C VAL A 148 -9.75 -9.89 13.80
N ALA A 149 -10.59 -10.25 14.74
CA ALA A 149 -11.82 -9.52 15.00
C ALA A 149 -11.47 -8.03 15.05
N ASP A 150 -12.16 -7.22 14.22
CA ASP A 150 -12.09 -5.77 14.31
C ASP A 150 -12.57 -5.38 15.72
N GLU A 151 -11.63 -5.37 16.65
CA GLU A 151 -11.83 -4.62 17.87
C GLU A 151 -11.91 -3.17 17.41
N THR A 152 -13.09 -2.57 17.50
CA THR A 152 -13.26 -1.16 17.15
C THR A 152 -12.25 -0.36 17.98
N MET A 153 -11.74 0.75 17.44
CA MET A 153 -10.79 1.61 18.18
C MET A 153 -11.36 1.99 19.56
N GLU A 154 -12.68 2.12 19.66
CA GLU A 154 -13.39 2.39 20.90
C GLU A 154 -13.32 1.20 21.88
N ALA A 155 -13.48 -0.04 21.41
CA ALA A 155 -13.36 -1.24 22.25
C ALA A 155 -11.90 -1.48 22.69
N ALA A 156 -10.93 -1.26 21.80
CA ALA A 156 -9.50 -1.33 22.12
C ALA A 156 -9.11 -0.25 23.15
N LEU A 157 -9.62 0.97 23.00
CA LEU A 157 -9.39 2.07 23.92
C LEU A 157 -10.01 1.76 25.31
N VAL A 158 -11.25 1.28 25.33
CA VAL A 158 -11.93 0.89 26.59
C VAL A 158 -11.17 -0.22 27.30
N ARG A 159 -10.67 -1.22 26.59
CA ARG A 159 -9.85 -2.28 27.19
C ARG A 159 -8.52 -1.73 27.72
N ALA A 160 -7.81 -0.93 26.94
CA ALA A 160 -6.55 -0.32 27.37
C ALA A 160 -6.75 0.58 28.60
N MET A 161 -7.85 1.35 28.66
CA MET A 161 -8.20 2.17 29.84
C MET A 161 -8.55 1.35 31.08
N ALA A 162 -9.03 0.12 30.93
CA ALA A 162 -9.31 -0.77 32.04
C ALA A 162 -8.03 -1.42 32.62
N GLU A 163 -7.00 -1.59 31.81
CA GLU A 163 -5.75 -2.27 32.16
C GLU A 163 -4.59 -1.31 32.44
N MET A 164 -4.66 -0.08 31.96
CA MET A 164 -3.58 0.90 31.99
C MET A 164 -4.07 2.26 32.53
N SER A 165 -3.16 3.08 33.02
CA SER A 165 -3.51 4.47 33.34
C SER A 165 -3.81 5.24 32.04
N LEU A 166 -4.65 6.29 32.13
CA LEU A 166 -4.99 7.17 31.00
C LEU A 166 -3.74 7.73 30.25
N LYS A 167 -2.62 7.81 30.96
CA LYS A 167 -1.35 8.32 30.41
C LYS A 167 -0.60 7.29 29.56
N ASP A 168 -0.85 6.01 29.80
CA ASP A 168 -0.17 4.91 29.13
C ASP A 168 -1.02 4.34 27.97
N ALA A 169 -2.31 4.74 27.88
CA ALA A 169 -3.25 4.30 26.86
C ALA A 169 -3.32 5.26 25.64
N ALA A 170 -2.72 6.44 25.73
CA ALA A 170 -2.63 7.45 24.66
C ALA A 170 -1.30 7.37 23.94
#